data_23e3384aedcb2ebc38ab3c80a24343d0
#
_entry.id   23e3384aedcb2ebc38ab3c80a24343d0
#
_cell.length_a   1.000
_cell.length_b   1.000
_cell.length_c   1.000
_cell.angle_alpha   90.00
_cell.angle_beta   90.00
_cell.angle_gamma   90.00
#
_symmetry.space_group_name_H-M   'P 1'
#
loop_
_entity.id
_entity.type
_entity.pdbx_description
1 polymer ?
#
loop_
_entity_poly.entity_id
_entity_poly.type
_entity_poly.pdbx_seq_one_letter_code
_entity_poly.pdbx_strand_id
1 'polypeptide(L)'
;PNAPTTVVNIPFLCGRCHREGTEVSLQKEIPQHAILENFSMSAHGEALYEKGLTVSAVCTSCHTSHDILDHNHPESSINRGNVARTCMRCHARIEEVHVKVIEGRLWETEPHKVPSCVECHQPHKIRGRAATLEGAANLDCMRCHGKPELAMVRDGKPVSLFIDDVAYQQSM
;
A
#
# COMPACT_ATOMS: atom_id res chain seq x y z
N PRO A 1 2.18 28.93 -7.81
CA PRO A 1 1.14 28.02 -7.31
C PRO A 1 0.27 27.45 -8.43
N ASN A 2 0.30 28.02 -9.67
CA ASN A 2 -0.66 27.66 -10.72
C ASN A 2 -0.10 26.66 -11.75
N ALA A 3 1.15 26.21 -11.63
CA ALA A 3 1.70 25.22 -12.55
C ALA A 3 1.00 23.85 -12.38
N PRO A 4 0.66 23.15 -13.46
CA PRO A 4 0.05 21.82 -13.40
C PRO A 4 0.88 20.81 -12.61
N THR A 5 2.20 20.99 -12.59
CA THR A 5 3.18 20.14 -11.90
C THR A 5 3.45 20.57 -10.44
N THR A 6 2.71 21.54 -9.91
CA THR A 6 2.77 21.85 -8.47
C THR A 6 2.23 20.66 -7.70
N VAL A 7 2.82 20.34 -6.54
CA VAL A 7 2.49 19.14 -5.74
C VAL A 7 0.98 18.97 -5.54
N VAL A 8 0.28 20.05 -5.19
CA VAL A 8 -1.18 20.03 -4.98
C VAL A 8 -1.98 19.71 -6.25
N ASN A 9 -1.40 19.94 -7.43
CA ASN A 9 -2.07 19.75 -8.72
C ASN A 9 -1.74 18.38 -9.35
N ILE A 10 -0.67 17.71 -8.92
CA ILE A 10 -0.25 16.41 -9.50
C ILE A 10 -1.38 15.38 -9.50
N PRO A 11 -2.13 15.15 -8.41
CA PRO A 11 -3.21 14.17 -8.44
C PRO A 11 -4.30 14.50 -9.47
N PHE A 12 -4.65 15.78 -9.62
CA PHE A 12 -5.62 16.22 -10.64
C PHE A 12 -5.05 16.07 -12.06
N LEU A 13 -3.76 16.35 -12.24
CA LEU A 13 -3.10 16.17 -13.53
C LEU A 13 -3.16 14.70 -13.96
N CYS A 14 -2.79 13.77 -13.08
CA CYS A 14 -2.86 12.35 -13.34
C CYS A 14 -4.32 11.86 -13.49
N GLY A 15 -5.22 12.38 -12.68
CA GLY A 15 -6.65 12.08 -12.72
C GLY A 15 -7.34 12.45 -14.02
N ARG A 16 -6.77 13.35 -14.84
CA ARG A 16 -7.32 13.67 -16.17
C ARG A 16 -7.39 12.43 -17.07
N CYS A 17 -6.49 11.48 -16.88
CA CYS A 17 -6.45 10.23 -17.63
C CYS A 17 -6.82 9.00 -16.78
N HIS A 18 -6.43 8.99 -15.49
CA HIS A 18 -6.59 7.85 -14.59
C HIS A 18 -7.85 7.91 -13.72
N ARG A 19 -8.78 8.81 -14.02
CA ARG A 19 -10.07 8.85 -13.35
C ARG A 19 -11.06 7.92 -14.05
N GLU A 20 -11.96 7.34 -13.29
CA GLU A 20 -13.04 6.52 -13.83
C GLU A 20 -13.89 7.30 -14.86
N GLY A 21 -14.26 6.64 -15.96
CA GLY A 21 -15.00 7.25 -17.06
C GLY A 21 -14.17 8.07 -18.05
N THR A 22 -12.85 8.17 -17.87
CA THR A 22 -11.95 8.78 -18.86
C THR A 22 -11.67 7.81 -20.01
N GLU A 23 -11.23 8.34 -21.16
CA GLU A 23 -10.89 7.51 -22.32
C GLU A 23 -9.87 6.41 -22.01
N VAL A 24 -8.86 6.73 -21.20
CA VAL A 24 -7.84 5.75 -20.77
C VAL A 24 -8.46 4.65 -19.92
N SER A 25 -9.33 5.00 -18.98
CA SER A 25 -9.99 4.02 -18.10
C SER A 25 -10.99 3.12 -18.84
N LEU A 26 -11.54 3.60 -19.95
CA LEU A 26 -12.44 2.84 -20.81
C LEU A 26 -11.72 1.90 -21.78
N GLN A 27 -10.50 2.26 -22.19
CA GLN A 27 -9.70 1.49 -23.15
C GLN A 27 -8.75 0.48 -22.51
N LYS A 28 -8.42 0.67 -21.23
CA LYS A 28 -7.50 -0.17 -20.48
C LYS A 28 -8.19 -0.66 -19.23
N GLU A 29 -8.06 -1.94 -18.95
CA GLU A 29 -8.44 -2.50 -17.65
C GLU A 29 -7.52 -1.91 -16.57
N ILE A 30 -8.01 -0.86 -15.90
CA ILE A 30 -7.33 -0.30 -14.73
C ILE A 30 -7.83 -1.10 -13.53
N PRO A 31 -6.93 -1.82 -12.83
CA PRO A 31 -7.34 -2.75 -11.77
C PRO A 31 -7.88 -2.05 -10.52
N GLN A 32 -7.85 -0.73 -10.48
CA GLN A 32 -8.39 0.07 -9.38
C GLN A 32 -9.28 1.18 -9.90
N HIS A 33 -10.47 1.27 -9.33
CA HIS A 33 -11.46 2.30 -9.63
C HIS A 33 -11.34 3.49 -8.68
N ALA A 34 -11.86 4.64 -9.11
CA ALA A 34 -11.93 5.86 -8.29
C ALA A 34 -10.58 6.27 -7.65
N ILE A 35 -9.47 6.16 -8.41
CA ILE A 35 -8.11 6.37 -7.89
C ILE A 35 -7.95 7.76 -7.29
N LEU A 36 -8.44 8.80 -7.97
CA LEU A 36 -8.32 10.19 -7.50
C LEU A 36 -9.13 10.43 -6.22
N GLU A 37 -10.36 9.94 -6.19
CA GLU A 37 -11.25 10.04 -5.05
C GLU A 37 -10.68 9.28 -3.84
N ASN A 38 -10.20 8.06 -4.07
CA ASN A 38 -9.57 7.25 -3.04
C ASN A 38 -8.30 7.91 -2.50
N PHE A 39 -7.46 8.45 -3.37
CA PHE A 39 -6.27 9.19 -2.96
C PHE A 39 -6.65 10.42 -2.12
N SER A 40 -7.63 11.21 -2.54
CA SER A 40 -8.05 12.41 -1.83
C SER A 40 -8.53 12.12 -0.40
N MET A 41 -9.16 10.96 -0.20
CA MET A 41 -9.62 10.48 1.11
C MET A 41 -8.56 9.68 1.87
N SER A 42 -7.38 9.45 1.31
CA SER A 42 -6.30 8.74 1.98
C SER A 42 -5.57 9.62 2.98
N ALA A 43 -4.76 9.03 3.87
CA ALA A 43 -3.91 9.77 4.80
C ALA A 43 -2.97 10.76 4.08
N HIS A 44 -2.50 10.41 2.88
CA HIS A 44 -1.68 11.29 2.06
C HIS A 44 -2.49 12.44 1.46
N GLY A 45 -3.68 12.15 0.94
CA GLY A 45 -4.58 13.17 0.38
C GLY A 45 -5.09 14.14 1.45
N GLU A 46 -5.53 13.65 2.60
CA GLU A 46 -5.92 14.48 3.75
C GLU A 46 -4.76 15.36 4.22
N ALA A 47 -3.55 14.80 4.32
CA ALA A 47 -2.35 15.57 4.68
C ALA A 47 -2.07 16.69 3.68
N LEU A 48 -2.23 16.41 2.39
CA LEU A 48 -2.01 17.38 1.32
C LEU A 48 -3.09 18.48 1.29
N TYR A 49 -4.36 18.08 1.25
CA TYR A 49 -5.47 19.00 0.95
C TYR A 49 -6.06 19.66 2.18
N GLU A 50 -6.19 18.95 3.29
CA GLU A 50 -6.80 19.47 4.49
C GLU A 50 -5.78 20.12 5.43
N LYS A 51 -4.56 19.56 5.48
CA LYS A 51 -3.49 20.05 6.37
C LYS A 51 -2.45 20.90 5.65
N GLY A 52 -2.53 21.02 4.32
CA GLY A 52 -1.60 21.81 3.51
C GLY A 52 -0.16 21.28 3.48
N LEU A 53 0.06 20.01 3.80
CA LEU A 53 1.40 19.40 3.86
C LEU A 53 1.89 19.04 2.45
N THR A 54 2.57 19.97 1.79
CA THR A 54 3.13 19.79 0.44
C THR A 54 4.25 18.75 0.35
N VAL A 55 4.75 18.26 1.49
CA VAL A 55 5.68 17.11 1.57
C VAL A 55 4.97 15.77 1.56
N SER A 56 3.64 15.75 1.63
CA SER A 56 2.85 14.52 1.54
C SER A 56 3.08 13.82 0.20
N ALA A 57 3.03 12.48 0.22
CA ALA A 57 3.19 11.71 -1.00
C ALA A 57 2.04 11.99 -1.97
N VAL A 58 2.39 12.16 -3.24
CA VAL A 58 1.48 12.28 -4.39
C VAL A 58 1.76 11.18 -5.40
N CYS A 59 1.02 11.12 -6.49
CA CYS A 59 1.14 10.06 -7.51
C CYS A 59 2.60 9.80 -7.91
N THR A 60 3.35 10.86 -8.23
CA THR A 60 4.74 10.76 -8.67
C THR A 60 5.73 10.35 -7.56
N SER A 61 5.33 10.44 -6.31
CA SER A 61 6.18 9.98 -5.19
C SER A 61 6.32 8.46 -5.17
N CYS A 62 5.29 7.76 -5.65
CA CYS A 62 5.27 6.30 -5.75
C CYS A 62 5.55 5.81 -7.16
N HIS A 63 4.90 6.41 -8.18
CA HIS A 63 4.94 5.97 -9.57
C HIS A 63 6.08 6.57 -10.40
N THR A 64 6.91 7.46 -9.81
CA THR A 64 7.85 8.30 -10.56
C THR A 64 7.15 9.31 -11.47
N SER A 65 7.89 10.09 -12.27
CA SER A 65 7.32 11.14 -13.14
C SER A 65 7.62 10.96 -14.61
N HIS A 66 8.70 10.29 -14.95
CA HIS A 66 9.16 10.12 -16.33
C HIS A 66 9.22 8.66 -16.75
N ASP A 67 9.45 7.74 -15.81
CA ASP A 67 9.56 6.31 -16.02
C ASP A 67 8.42 5.58 -15.30
N ILE A 68 7.17 5.93 -15.63
CA ILE A 68 6.00 5.28 -15.06
C ILE A 68 5.86 3.90 -15.70
N LEU A 69 6.23 2.87 -14.96
CA LEU A 69 6.19 1.48 -15.38
C LEU A 69 5.00 0.74 -14.76
N ASP A 70 4.49 -0.26 -15.47
CA ASP A 70 3.48 -1.19 -14.94
C ASP A 70 3.98 -1.86 -13.65
N HIS A 71 3.08 -2.15 -12.72
CA HIS A 71 3.42 -2.74 -11.42
C HIS A 71 4.10 -4.13 -11.53
N ASN A 72 3.89 -4.85 -12.63
CA ASN A 72 4.55 -6.14 -12.90
C ASN A 72 5.95 -5.98 -13.49
N HIS A 73 6.30 -4.78 -14.01
CA HIS A 73 7.64 -4.56 -14.54
C HIS A 73 8.68 -4.61 -13.40
N PRO A 74 9.76 -5.39 -13.53
CA PRO A 74 10.72 -5.58 -12.43
C PRO A 74 11.40 -4.30 -11.95
N GLU A 75 11.56 -3.30 -12.81
CA GLU A 75 12.15 -2.00 -12.47
C GLU A 75 11.13 -0.98 -11.96
N SER A 76 9.83 -1.29 -11.99
CA SER A 76 8.81 -0.40 -11.47
C SER A 76 9.01 -0.12 -9.99
N SER A 77 8.92 1.15 -9.59
CA SER A 77 9.01 1.57 -8.19
C SER A 77 7.90 1.01 -7.31
N ILE A 78 6.79 0.60 -7.92
CA ILE A 78 5.63 -0.02 -7.26
C ILE A 78 5.56 -1.53 -7.47
N ASN A 79 6.58 -2.13 -8.13
CA ASN A 79 6.70 -3.57 -8.20
C ASN A 79 6.79 -4.17 -6.79
N ARG A 80 6.25 -5.38 -6.61
CA ARG A 80 6.27 -6.10 -5.33
C ARG A 80 7.65 -6.10 -4.65
N GLY A 81 8.71 -6.27 -5.44
CA GLY A 81 10.09 -6.30 -4.92
C GLY A 81 10.66 -4.93 -4.56
N ASN A 82 10.07 -3.84 -5.05
CA ASN A 82 10.59 -2.48 -4.90
C ASN A 82 9.75 -1.59 -4.00
N VAL A 83 8.46 -1.90 -3.82
CA VAL A 83 7.48 -1.03 -3.15
C VAL A 83 7.87 -0.69 -1.71
N ALA A 84 8.49 -1.62 -0.98
CA ALA A 84 8.97 -1.35 0.38
C ALA A 84 9.99 -0.21 0.39
N ARG A 85 10.99 -0.26 -0.51
CA ARG A 85 11.99 0.81 -0.66
C ARG A 85 11.36 2.15 -1.04
N THR A 86 10.29 2.11 -1.85
CA THR A 86 9.55 3.32 -2.22
C THR A 86 8.86 3.94 -1.00
N CYS A 87 8.23 3.16 -0.15
CA CYS A 87 7.61 3.64 1.11
C CYS A 87 8.67 4.18 2.08
N MET A 88 9.78 3.45 2.24
CA MET A 88 10.85 3.80 3.19
C MET A 88 11.59 5.11 2.87
N ARG A 89 11.45 5.65 1.67
CA ARG A 89 12.00 6.99 1.36
C ARG A 89 11.47 8.09 2.29
N CYS A 90 10.24 7.93 2.77
CA CYS A 90 9.60 8.89 3.69
C CYS A 90 9.30 8.25 5.06
N HIS A 91 8.97 6.96 5.07
CA HIS A 91 8.62 6.20 6.27
C HIS A 91 9.84 5.43 6.80
N ALA A 92 10.94 6.13 7.09
CA ALA A 92 12.22 5.54 7.51
C ALA A 92 12.11 4.67 8.79
N ARG A 93 11.11 4.94 9.66
CA ARG A 93 10.88 4.16 10.89
C ARG A 93 9.84 3.06 10.74
N ILE A 94 9.45 2.73 9.51
CA ILE A 94 8.45 1.67 9.27
C ILE A 94 8.92 0.32 9.84
N GLU A 95 10.22 0.09 9.90
CA GLU A 95 10.84 -1.09 10.49
C GLU A 95 10.48 -1.26 11.97
N GLU A 96 10.47 -0.18 12.74
CA GLU A 96 10.13 -0.22 14.16
C GLU A 96 8.66 -0.62 14.39
N VAL A 97 7.78 -0.22 13.48
CA VAL A 97 6.34 -0.50 13.57
C VAL A 97 6.02 -1.93 13.10
N HIS A 98 6.80 -2.45 12.15
CA HIS A 98 6.55 -3.75 11.51
C HIS A 98 7.65 -4.78 11.83
N VAL A 99 8.26 -4.71 13.01
CA VAL A 99 9.38 -5.57 13.44
C VAL A 99 9.15 -7.04 13.12
N LYS A 100 7.94 -7.56 13.34
CA LYS A 100 7.63 -8.97 13.09
C LYS A 100 7.64 -9.36 11.60
N VAL A 101 7.31 -8.42 10.71
CA VAL A 101 7.27 -8.64 9.26
C VAL A 101 8.62 -8.34 8.62
N ILE A 102 9.39 -7.43 9.25
CA ILE A 102 10.65 -6.88 8.74
C ILE A 102 11.85 -7.50 9.40
N GLU A 103 11.66 -8.22 10.48
CA GLU A 103 12.75 -8.86 11.20
C GLU A 103 13.60 -9.68 10.24
N GLY A 104 14.88 -9.29 10.09
CA GLY A 104 15.79 -9.84 9.11
C GLY A 104 15.64 -9.26 7.70
N ARG A 105 14.93 -8.14 7.51
CA ARG A 105 14.69 -7.51 6.19
C ARG A 105 14.13 -8.48 5.17
N LEU A 106 13.16 -9.30 5.58
CA LEU A 106 12.60 -10.35 4.74
C LEU A 106 12.04 -9.83 3.40
N TRP A 107 11.47 -8.64 3.35
CA TRP A 107 11.00 -8.07 2.08
C TRP A 107 12.12 -7.68 1.12
N GLU A 108 13.32 -7.37 1.62
CA GLU A 108 14.48 -7.09 0.78
C GLU A 108 15.15 -8.38 0.31
N THR A 109 15.25 -9.37 1.19
CA THR A 109 15.97 -10.62 0.96
C THR A 109 15.08 -11.73 0.40
N GLU A 110 13.85 -11.82 0.89
CA GLU A 110 12.88 -12.86 0.57
C GLU A 110 11.47 -12.31 0.38
N PRO A 111 11.25 -11.35 -0.55
CA PRO A 111 9.99 -10.62 -0.70
C PRO A 111 8.80 -11.54 -1.04
N HIS A 112 9.06 -12.76 -1.52
CA HIS A 112 8.03 -13.75 -1.83
C HIS A 112 7.46 -14.45 -0.58
N LYS A 113 8.15 -14.36 0.57
CA LYS A 113 7.74 -15.02 1.83
C LYS A 113 6.89 -14.14 2.74
N VAL A 114 6.83 -12.84 2.46
CA VAL A 114 6.07 -11.88 3.28
C VAL A 114 5.09 -11.10 2.41
N PRO A 115 3.96 -10.67 2.96
CA PRO A 115 3.07 -9.76 2.27
C PRO A 115 3.79 -8.46 1.91
N SER A 116 3.58 -7.96 0.70
CA SER A 116 4.07 -6.62 0.36
C SER A 116 3.24 -5.57 1.10
N CYS A 117 3.80 -4.36 1.25
CA CYS A 117 3.11 -3.25 1.93
C CYS A 117 1.70 -3.02 1.37
N VAL A 118 1.54 -3.15 0.06
CA VAL A 118 0.28 -2.88 -0.66
C VAL A 118 -0.76 -4.00 -0.57
N GLU A 119 -0.39 -5.16 -0.05
CA GLU A 119 -1.34 -6.25 0.20
C GLU A 119 -2.15 -6.01 1.48
N CYS A 120 -1.58 -5.29 2.44
CA CYS A 120 -2.26 -4.87 3.67
C CYS A 120 -2.71 -3.40 3.61
N HIS A 121 -1.88 -2.54 3.02
CA HIS A 121 -2.16 -1.11 2.86
C HIS A 121 -2.59 -0.84 1.42
N GLN A 122 -3.87 -0.72 1.17
CA GLN A 122 -4.38 -0.41 -0.18
C GLN A 122 -3.79 0.92 -0.67
N PRO A 123 -3.03 0.94 -1.78
CA PRO A 123 -2.14 2.06 -2.13
C PRO A 123 -2.84 3.41 -2.20
N HIS A 124 -4.00 3.48 -2.84
CA HIS A 124 -4.74 4.72 -3.00
C HIS A 124 -5.75 5.00 -1.87
N LYS A 125 -5.89 4.06 -0.90
CA LYS A 125 -6.81 4.16 0.25
C LYS A 125 -6.11 4.08 1.59
N ILE A 126 -4.80 4.33 1.63
CA ILE A 126 -4.03 4.24 2.87
C ILE A 126 -4.65 5.17 3.92
N ARG A 127 -5.07 4.60 5.04
CA ARG A 127 -5.65 5.32 6.18
C ARG A 127 -4.66 5.40 7.34
N GLY A 128 -4.80 6.42 8.15
CA GLY A 128 -4.07 6.53 9.41
C GLY A 128 -4.48 5.43 10.39
N ARG A 129 -3.61 5.14 11.37
CA ARG A 129 -3.75 4.05 12.35
C ARG A 129 -5.12 4.01 13.07
N ALA A 130 -5.73 5.16 13.32
CA ALA A 130 -7.02 5.25 13.98
C ALA A 130 -8.19 4.71 13.13
N ALA A 131 -8.11 4.86 11.81
CA ALA A 131 -9.16 4.39 10.90
C ALA A 131 -9.04 2.89 10.55
N THR A 132 -7.88 2.27 10.80
CA THR A 132 -7.64 0.84 10.55
C THR A 132 -8.01 -0.04 11.75
N LEU A 133 -8.22 0.53 12.93
CA LEU A 133 -8.51 -0.23 14.17
C LEU A 133 -9.98 -0.66 14.32
N GLU A 134 -10.88 -0.14 13.50
CA GLU A 134 -12.30 -0.51 13.56
C GLU A 134 -12.66 -1.60 12.53
N GLY A 135 -12.12 -2.80 12.68
CA GLY A 135 -12.61 -4.00 12.02
C GLY A 135 -12.04 -4.30 10.62
N ALA A 136 -11.61 -3.32 9.83
CA ALA A 136 -11.11 -3.56 8.47
C ALA A 136 -9.73 -4.24 8.46
N ALA A 137 -8.86 -3.91 9.43
CA ALA A 137 -7.51 -4.49 9.51
C ALA A 137 -7.54 -6.00 9.83
N ASN A 138 -8.52 -6.45 10.61
CA ASN A 138 -8.64 -7.85 10.99
C ASN A 138 -9.04 -8.72 9.81
N LEU A 139 -9.96 -8.24 8.95
CA LEU A 139 -10.40 -8.96 7.77
C LEU A 139 -9.25 -9.17 6.77
N ASP A 140 -8.37 -8.19 6.61
CA ASP A 140 -7.21 -8.31 5.71
C ASP A 140 -6.18 -9.31 6.25
N CYS A 141 -5.93 -9.33 7.55
CA CYS A 141 -5.06 -10.33 8.18
C CYS A 141 -5.66 -11.75 8.06
N MET A 142 -6.96 -11.89 8.29
CA MET A 142 -7.65 -13.17 8.23
C MET A 142 -7.74 -13.76 6.83
N ARG A 143 -7.61 -12.97 5.76
CA ARG A 143 -7.53 -13.49 4.37
C ARG A 143 -6.39 -14.49 4.18
N CYS A 144 -5.29 -14.33 4.91
CA CYS A 144 -4.18 -15.27 4.92
C CYS A 144 -4.18 -16.12 6.18
N HIS A 145 -4.25 -15.50 7.36
CA HIS A 145 -4.16 -16.19 8.64
C HIS A 145 -5.39 -17.03 8.99
N GLY A 146 -6.51 -16.83 8.34
CA GLY A 146 -7.70 -17.69 8.46
C GLY A 146 -7.60 -19.02 7.69
N LYS A 147 -6.49 -19.28 6.99
CA LYS A 147 -6.29 -20.52 6.23
C LYS A 147 -5.53 -21.54 7.08
N PRO A 148 -6.14 -22.74 7.37
CA PRO A 148 -5.52 -23.75 8.21
C PRO A 148 -4.17 -24.27 7.70
N GLU A 149 -3.96 -24.22 6.39
CA GLU A 149 -2.74 -24.67 5.73
C GLU A 149 -1.60 -23.64 5.79
N LEU A 150 -1.86 -22.43 6.28
CA LEU A 150 -0.84 -21.41 6.35
C LEU A 150 0.21 -21.75 7.41
N ALA A 151 1.43 -22.03 6.96
CA ALA A 151 2.54 -22.35 7.83
C ALA A 151 3.84 -21.75 7.29
N MET A 152 4.78 -21.51 8.19
CA MET A 152 6.15 -21.16 7.87
C MET A 152 7.11 -22.22 8.39
N VAL A 153 8.33 -22.25 7.85
CA VAL A 153 9.41 -23.09 8.42
C VAL A 153 10.31 -22.19 9.26
N ARG A 154 10.42 -22.50 10.56
CA ARG A 154 11.35 -21.85 11.48
C ARG A 154 12.26 -22.91 12.08
N ASP A 155 13.57 -22.72 11.97
CA ASP A 155 14.59 -23.68 12.44
C ASP A 155 14.36 -25.13 11.95
N GLY A 156 13.95 -25.26 10.67
CA GLY A 156 13.65 -26.54 10.03
C GLY A 156 12.34 -27.21 10.48
N LYS A 157 11.53 -26.54 11.31
CA LYS A 157 10.24 -27.06 11.79
C LYS A 157 9.07 -26.24 11.21
N PRO A 158 7.97 -26.90 10.81
CA PRO A 158 6.77 -26.19 10.41
C PRO A 158 6.12 -25.51 11.63
N VAL A 159 5.83 -24.21 11.50
CA VAL A 159 5.10 -23.42 12.49
C VAL A 159 3.82 -22.95 11.82
N SER A 160 2.67 -23.32 12.38
CA SER A 160 1.37 -22.83 11.90
C SER A 160 1.27 -21.32 12.12
N LEU A 161 0.80 -20.63 11.10
CA LEU A 161 0.42 -19.21 11.17
C LEU A 161 -1.10 -19.04 11.13
N PHE A 162 -1.84 -20.15 11.18
CA PHE A 162 -3.30 -20.14 11.26
C PHE A 162 -3.78 -19.47 12.54
N ILE A 163 -4.77 -18.62 12.39
CA ILE A 163 -5.48 -17.95 13.49
C ILE A 163 -6.95 -18.34 13.38
N ASP A 164 -7.48 -18.99 14.42
CA ASP A 164 -8.90 -19.24 14.53
C ASP A 164 -9.64 -17.94 14.82
N ASP A 165 -10.55 -17.56 13.94
CA ASP A 165 -11.27 -16.28 14.02
C ASP A 165 -12.14 -16.18 15.29
N VAL A 166 -12.78 -17.29 15.67
CA VAL A 166 -13.63 -17.32 16.87
C VAL A 166 -12.79 -17.14 18.14
N ALA A 167 -11.66 -17.85 18.22
CA ALA A 167 -10.74 -17.72 19.35
C ALA A 167 -10.11 -16.32 19.41
N TYR A 168 -9.82 -15.72 18.24
CA TYR A 168 -9.28 -14.36 18.18
C TYR A 168 -10.30 -13.32 18.68
N GLN A 169 -11.54 -13.40 18.23
CA GLN A 169 -12.60 -12.47 18.65
C GLN A 169 -12.90 -12.59 20.16
N GLN A 170 -12.77 -13.77 20.74
CA GLN A 170 -12.95 -13.98 22.19
C GLN A 170 -11.77 -13.48 23.03
N SER A 171 -10.63 -13.19 22.41
CA SER A 171 -9.42 -12.72 23.10
C SER A 171 -9.33 -11.19 23.25
N MET A 172 -10.24 -10.46 22.62
CA MET A 172 -10.34 -8.99 22.68
C MET A 172 -11.38 -8.54 23.69
#